data_bda3dc0707f93f78d88bc0d19fcaad49
#
_entry.id   bda3dc0707f93f78d88bc0d19fcaad49
#
_cell.length_a   1.000
_cell.length_b   1.000
_cell.length_c   1.000
_cell.angle_alpha   90.00
_cell.angle_beta   90.00
_cell.angle_gamma   90.00
#
_symmetry.space_group_name_H-M   'P 1'
#
loop_
_entity.id
_entity.type
_entity.pdbx_description
1 polymer ?
#
loop_
_entity_poly.entity_id
_entity_poly.type
_entity_poly.pdbx_seq_one_letter_code
_entity_poly.pdbx_strand_id
1 'polypeptide(L)'
;MRDRIREVADPLKELKVFTDGRRIGVQVGGRRMEPVTGQLLIDFESDYLKKLLSLPEPSAGKQAGEKKRKEAETWFARGLELEQTGAPIEQAIEAYKNAIEADPASVGALVNLGTIFFHKRKWKEAEKYYRQAIEHHPEYALAHFNLGNLFDERGEWEQAREHYQRAVELDPRYADAHYNLALLYRNLGQTLLAVKHWQIYLNLDPGSEWAAIARREVEALRRSALISRSGGE
;
A
#
# COMPACT_ATOMS: atom_id res chain seq x y z
N MET A 1 -37.17 -13.40 26.33
CA MET A 1 -37.00 -12.84 24.96
C MET A 1 -35.85 -13.58 24.30
N ARG A 2 -36.09 -14.35 23.23
CA ARG A 2 -35.04 -15.13 22.55
C ARG A 2 -34.46 -14.27 21.43
N ASP A 3 -33.28 -13.73 21.64
CA ASP A 3 -32.59 -12.98 20.60
C ASP A 3 -32.01 -13.97 19.57
N ARG A 4 -32.58 -13.91 18.35
CA ARG A 4 -32.04 -14.61 17.19
C ARG A 4 -30.79 -13.93 16.71
N ILE A 5 -29.64 -14.58 16.82
CA ILE A 5 -28.35 -13.98 16.42
C ILE A 5 -28.11 -13.94 14.93
N ARG A 6 -28.88 -14.59 14.10
CA ARG A 6 -28.99 -14.54 12.64
C ARG A 6 -29.20 -15.95 12.05
N GLU A 7 -30.13 -16.07 11.16
CA GLU A 7 -30.18 -17.21 10.22
C GLU A 7 -29.04 -17.04 9.19
N VAL A 8 -28.13 -18.00 9.13
CA VAL A 8 -27.12 -18.05 8.08
C VAL A 8 -27.77 -18.72 6.89
N ALA A 9 -28.17 -17.93 5.91
CA ALA A 9 -28.72 -18.44 4.67
C ALA A 9 -27.55 -18.86 3.76
N ASP A 10 -27.57 -20.16 3.39
CA ASP A 10 -26.77 -20.81 2.37
C ASP A 10 -25.25 -21.02 2.64
N PRO A 11 -24.71 -22.22 2.54
CA PRO A 11 -25.27 -23.54 2.22
C PRO A 11 -25.72 -24.38 3.42
N LEU A 12 -25.89 -23.76 4.59
CA LEU A 12 -26.17 -24.44 5.86
C LEU A 12 -27.64 -24.24 6.28
N LYS A 13 -28.58 -24.42 5.38
CA LYS A 13 -30.03 -24.22 5.64
C LYS A 13 -30.58 -24.93 6.88
N GLU A 14 -29.88 -25.92 7.36
CA GLU A 14 -30.31 -26.73 8.51
C GLU A 14 -29.53 -26.44 9.80
N LEU A 15 -28.52 -25.58 9.76
CA LEU A 15 -27.72 -25.19 10.92
C LEU A 15 -28.27 -23.93 11.55
N LYS A 16 -28.73 -23.99 12.78
CA LYS A 16 -29.17 -22.83 13.56
C LYS A 16 -28.33 -22.71 14.81
N VAL A 17 -27.70 -21.54 14.97
CA VAL A 17 -26.96 -21.18 16.18
C VAL A 17 -27.82 -20.27 17.02
N PHE A 18 -27.96 -20.56 18.28
CA PHE A 18 -28.73 -19.76 19.24
C PHE A 18 -27.96 -19.57 20.55
N THR A 19 -28.27 -18.53 21.28
CA THR A 19 -27.72 -18.29 22.62
C THR A 19 -28.85 -17.93 23.59
N ASP A 20 -28.72 -18.37 24.82
CA ASP A 20 -29.60 -17.97 25.93
C ASP A 20 -28.93 -16.91 26.85
N GLY A 21 -27.88 -16.25 26.39
CA GLY A 21 -27.11 -15.26 27.13
C GLY A 21 -25.91 -15.81 27.91
N ARG A 22 -25.83 -17.12 28.10
CA ARG A 22 -24.68 -17.80 28.75
C ARG A 22 -24.17 -19.02 28.02
N ARG A 23 -24.96 -19.57 27.11
CA ARG A 23 -24.63 -20.81 26.38
C ARG A 23 -24.89 -20.62 24.88
N ILE A 24 -24.03 -21.18 24.09
CA ILE A 24 -24.22 -21.27 22.65
C ILE A 24 -24.74 -22.66 22.33
N GLY A 25 -25.91 -22.77 21.70
CA GLY A 25 -26.49 -24.01 21.23
C GLY A 25 -26.49 -24.06 19.72
N VAL A 26 -26.35 -25.27 19.19
CA VAL A 26 -26.39 -25.54 17.76
C VAL A 26 -27.50 -26.52 17.46
N GLN A 27 -28.33 -26.24 16.45
CA GLN A 27 -29.35 -27.14 15.97
C GLN A 27 -29.05 -27.55 14.53
N VAL A 28 -28.97 -28.85 14.27
CA VAL A 28 -28.73 -29.41 12.93
C VAL A 28 -29.83 -30.46 12.65
N GLY A 29 -30.49 -30.34 11.53
CA GLY A 29 -31.53 -31.32 11.13
C GLY A 29 -32.62 -31.50 12.17
N GLY A 30 -33.02 -30.45 12.91
CA GLY A 30 -34.07 -30.48 13.92
C GLY A 30 -33.65 -31.01 15.30
N ARG A 31 -32.43 -31.52 15.47
CA ARG A 31 -31.89 -32.00 16.76
C ARG A 31 -31.08 -30.92 17.45
N ARG A 32 -31.41 -30.63 18.73
CA ARG A 32 -30.65 -29.72 19.57
C ARG A 32 -29.41 -30.41 20.12
N MET A 33 -28.25 -29.77 19.98
CA MET A 33 -27.05 -30.16 20.70
C MET A 33 -26.77 -29.10 21.78
N GLU A 34 -26.74 -29.52 23.04
CA GLU A 34 -26.35 -28.63 24.14
C GLU A 34 -24.86 -28.83 24.43
N PRO A 35 -24.08 -27.73 24.51
CA PRO A 35 -22.69 -27.82 24.88
C PRO A 35 -22.58 -28.12 26.39
N VAL A 36 -21.93 -29.21 26.73
CA VAL A 36 -21.55 -29.50 28.12
C VAL A 36 -20.24 -28.78 28.39
N THR A 37 -20.24 -27.88 29.37
CA THR A 37 -19.04 -27.16 29.89
C THR A 37 -18.24 -26.31 28.89
N GLY A 38 -18.91 -25.58 28.00
CA GLY A 38 -18.25 -24.61 27.13
C GLY A 38 -17.51 -25.22 25.94
N GLN A 39 -17.53 -26.52 25.77
CA GLN A 39 -17.06 -27.22 24.57
C GLN A 39 -18.25 -27.66 23.72
N LEU A 40 -18.24 -27.30 22.46
CA LEU A 40 -19.13 -27.87 21.45
C LEU A 40 -18.74 -29.34 21.26
N LEU A 41 -19.52 -30.29 21.85
CA LEU A 41 -19.44 -31.68 21.46
C LEU A 41 -20.15 -31.83 20.11
N ILE A 42 -19.45 -31.62 19.04
CA ILE A 42 -19.87 -31.99 17.70
C ILE A 42 -19.57 -33.48 17.57
N ASP A 43 -20.60 -34.26 17.32
CA ASP A 43 -20.40 -35.66 16.96
C ASP A 43 -19.73 -35.71 15.58
N PHE A 44 -18.41 -35.86 15.59
CA PHE A 44 -17.58 -35.94 14.40
C PHE A 44 -17.71 -37.24 13.63
N GLU A 45 -18.49 -38.22 14.13
CA GLU A 45 -18.68 -39.50 13.46
C GLU A 45 -19.72 -39.45 12.33
N SER A 46 -20.50 -38.35 12.23
CA SER A 46 -21.39 -38.23 11.09
C SER A 46 -20.64 -37.81 9.85
N ASP A 47 -20.63 -38.64 8.82
CA ASP A 47 -20.03 -38.36 7.50
C ASP A 47 -20.60 -37.09 6.86
N TYR A 48 -21.76 -36.64 7.29
CA TYR A 48 -22.39 -35.39 6.90
C TYR A 48 -21.68 -34.16 7.52
N LEU A 49 -21.33 -34.21 8.82
CA LEU A 49 -20.55 -33.13 9.47
C LEU A 49 -19.12 -33.11 8.97
N LYS A 50 -18.51 -34.27 8.68
CA LYS A 50 -17.20 -34.32 8.01
C LYS A 50 -17.25 -33.64 6.65
N LYS A 51 -18.32 -33.80 5.88
CA LYS A 51 -18.53 -33.17 4.57
C LYS A 51 -18.86 -31.69 4.66
N LEU A 52 -19.52 -31.24 5.73
CA LEU A 52 -19.80 -29.82 6.01
C LEU A 52 -18.58 -29.03 6.52
N LEU A 53 -17.73 -29.71 7.29
CA LEU A 53 -16.51 -29.14 7.86
C LEU A 53 -15.29 -29.34 6.95
N SER A 54 -15.37 -30.18 5.91
CA SER A 54 -14.37 -30.22 4.85
C SER A 54 -14.55 -28.94 4.02
N LEU A 55 -13.92 -27.87 4.46
CA LEU A 55 -13.62 -26.77 3.56
C LEU A 55 -12.95 -27.39 2.33
N PRO A 56 -13.41 -27.06 1.11
CA PRO A 56 -12.72 -27.55 -0.08
C PRO A 56 -11.25 -27.18 0.08
N GLU A 57 -10.37 -28.16 0.07
CA GLU A 57 -8.93 -27.91 0.07
C GLU A 57 -8.66 -26.91 -1.04
N PRO A 58 -7.89 -25.83 -0.77
CA PRO A 58 -7.53 -24.90 -1.82
C PRO A 58 -6.96 -25.71 -2.98
N SER A 59 -7.48 -25.51 -4.18
CA SER A 59 -7.00 -26.23 -5.35
C SER A 59 -5.47 -26.17 -5.40
N ALA A 60 -4.80 -27.21 -5.86
CA ALA A 60 -3.33 -27.31 -5.89
C ALA A 60 -2.67 -26.06 -6.50
N GLY A 61 -3.34 -25.40 -7.44
CA GLY A 61 -2.92 -24.12 -8.00
C GLY A 61 -2.97 -22.95 -7.01
N LYS A 62 -3.99 -22.90 -6.12
CA LYS A 62 -4.06 -21.86 -5.09
C LYS A 62 -2.99 -22.07 -4.01
N GLN A 63 -2.75 -23.30 -3.60
CA GLN A 63 -1.68 -23.62 -2.64
C GLN A 63 -0.28 -23.31 -3.20
N ALA A 64 -0.06 -23.63 -4.48
CA ALA A 64 1.19 -23.26 -5.16
C ALA A 64 1.39 -21.75 -5.28
N GLY A 65 0.32 -21.00 -5.55
CA GLY A 65 0.35 -19.53 -5.60
C GLY A 65 0.64 -18.92 -4.22
N GLU A 66 -0.01 -19.41 -3.17
CA GLU A 66 0.26 -18.96 -1.79
C GLU A 66 1.70 -19.26 -1.34
N LYS A 67 2.23 -20.43 -1.71
CA LYS A 67 3.63 -20.78 -1.42
C LYS A 67 4.60 -19.81 -2.07
N LYS A 68 4.40 -19.51 -3.36
CA LYS A 68 5.23 -18.55 -4.10
C LYS A 68 5.16 -17.15 -3.50
N ARG A 69 3.97 -16.70 -3.12
CA ARG A 69 3.80 -15.40 -2.47
C ARG A 69 4.52 -15.32 -1.13
N LYS A 70 4.42 -16.35 -0.28
CA LYS A 70 5.19 -16.42 0.98
C LYS A 70 6.70 -16.44 0.75
N GLU A 71 7.14 -17.13 -0.28
CA GLU A 71 8.55 -17.13 -0.69
C GLU A 71 9.01 -15.71 -1.10
N ALA A 72 8.20 -15.01 -1.91
CA ALA A 72 8.48 -13.62 -2.28
C ALA A 72 8.52 -12.68 -1.08
N GLU A 73 7.57 -12.82 -0.14
CA GLU A 73 7.55 -12.05 1.11
C GLU A 73 8.82 -12.31 1.94
N THR A 74 9.30 -13.54 1.98
CA THR A 74 10.55 -13.90 2.70
C THR A 74 11.77 -13.25 2.06
N TRP A 75 11.89 -13.31 0.75
CA TRP A 75 12.96 -12.67 0.01
C TRP A 75 12.92 -11.14 0.11
N PHE A 76 11.73 -10.55 0.07
CA PHE A 76 11.54 -9.12 0.27
C PHE A 76 12.00 -8.68 1.66
N ALA A 77 11.56 -9.38 2.72
CA ALA A 77 12.00 -9.11 4.09
C ALA A 77 13.53 -9.23 4.24
N ARG A 78 14.13 -10.22 3.57
CA ARG A 78 15.60 -10.37 3.54
C ARG A 78 16.29 -9.19 2.87
N GLY A 79 15.73 -8.67 1.78
CA GLY A 79 16.23 -7.47 1.10
C GLY A 79 16.24 -6.26 2.04
N LEU A 80 15.13 -6.02 2.75
CA LEU A 80 15.03 -4.94 3.74
C LEU A 80 16.05 -5.09 4.88
N GLU A 81 16.23 -6.29 5.41
CA GLU A 81 17.20 -6.56 6.45
C GLU A 81 18.63 -6.24 5.99
N LEU A 82 18.97 -6.62 4.76
CA LEU A 82 20.28 -6.36 4.18
C LEU A 82 20.56 -4.86 4.01
N GLU A 83 19.56 -4.08 3.59
CA GLU A 83 19.68 -2.61 3.52
C GLU A 83 19.87 -2.01 4.92
N GLN A 84 19.06 -2.43 5.91
CA GLN A 84 19.13 -1.91 7.28
C GLN A 84 20.44 -2.24 7.99
N THR A 85 21.04 -3.40 7.71
CA THR A 85 22.31 -3.82 8.33
C THR A 85 23.52 -3.25 7.62
N GLY A 86 23.35 -2.52 6.52
CA GLY A 86 24.45 -1.97 5.73
C GLY A 86 25.27 -3.04 5.02
N ALA A 87 24.67 -4.20 4.72
CA ALA A 87 25.31 -5.24 3.92
C ALA A 87 25.64 -4.71 2.49
N PRO A 88 26.55 -5.40 1.76
CA PRO A 88 26.79 -5.03 0.36
C PRO A 88 25.48 -4.96 -0.43
N ILE A 89 25.25 -3.83 -1.10
CA ILE A 89 23.97 -3.55 -1.78
C ILE A 89 23.62 -4.60 -2.86
N GLU A 90 24.61 -5.30 -3.38
CA GLU A 90 24.44 -6.39 -4.34
C GLU A 90 23.63 -7.55 -3.74
N GLN A 91 23.76 -7.80 -2.44
CA GLN A 91 22.97 -8.83 -1.75
C GLN A 91 21.48 -8.42 -1.63
N ALA A 92 21.20 -7.15 -1.34
CA ALA A 92 19.83 -6.65 -1.34
C ALA A 92 19.20 -6.69 -2.74
N ILE A 93 19.98 -6.34 -3.78
CA ILE A 93 19.56 -6.46 -5.19
C ILE A 93 19.18 -7.90 -5.52
N GLU A 94 19.97 -8.88 -5.10
CA GLU A 94 19.72 -10.31 -5.34
C GLU A 94 18.45 -10.75 -4.59
N ALA A 95 18.30 -10.38 -3.34
CA ALA A 95 17.13 -10.70 -2.54
C ALA A 95 15.83 -10.14 -3.17
N TYR A 96 15.83 -8.88 -3.61
CA TYR A 96 14.66 -8.29 -4.28
C TYR A 96 14.38 -8.95 -5.64
N LYS A 97 15.39 -9.35 -6.39
CA LYS A 97 15.21 -10.11 -7.63
C LYS A 97 14.56 -11.47 -7.38
N ASN A 98 15.02 -12.18 -6.34
CA ASN A 98 14.42 -13.47 -5.96
C ASN A 98 12.95 -13.28 -5.51
N ALA A 99 12.62 -12.18 -4.82
CA ALA A 99 11.25 -11.84 -4.48
C ALA A 99 10.38 -11.66 -5.74
N ILE A 100 10.90 -10.94 -6.75
CA ILE A 100 10.19 -10.69 -8.01
C ILE A 100 10.09 -11.97 -8.86
N GLU A 101 11.08 -12.86 -8.81
CA GLU A 101 11.03 -14.16 -9.50
C GLU A 101 9.98 -15.07 -8.88
N ALA A 102 9.87 -15.09 -7.54
CA ALA A 102 8.84 -15.86 -6.85
C ALA A 102 7.43 -15.28 -7.06
N ASP A 103 7.29 -13.96 -6.99
CA ASP A 103 6.05 -13.24 -7.27
C ASP A 103 6.33 -11.96 -8.08
N PRO A 104 6.06 -11.96 -9.40
CA PRO A 104 6.23 -10.78 -10.24
C PRO A 104 5.43 -9.55 -9.79
N ALA A 105 4.38 -9.75 -9.01
CA ALA A 105 3.56 -8.67 -8.43
C ALA A 105 4.06 -8.19 -7.06
N SER A 106 5.25 -8.59 -6.62
CA SER A 106 5.88 -8.11 -5.38
C SER A 106 6.25 -6.63 -5.49
N VAL A 107 5.25 -5.77 -5.33
CA VAL A 107 5.36 -4.32 -5.58
C VAL A 107 6.42 -3.65 -4.71
N GLY A 108 6.57 -4.08 -3.46
CA GLY A 108 7.60 -3.58 -2.56
C GLY A 108 9.01 -3.88 -3.09
N ALA A 109 9.25 -5.11 -3.57
CA ALA A 109 10.53 -5.50 -4.13
C ALA A 109 10.85 -4.74 -5.44
N LEU A 110 9.84 -4.56 -6.30
CA LEU A 110 9.97 -3.76 -7.52
C LEU A 110 10.36 -2.31 -7.19
N VAL A 111 9.67 -1.67 -6.26
CA VAL A 111 9.95 -0.27 -5.90
C VAL A 111 11.32 -0.12 -5.24
N ASN A 112 11.69 -1.00 -4.30
CA ASN A 112 12.99 -0.91 -3.65
C ASN A 112 14.14 -1.18 -4.61
N LEU A 113 14.00 -2.16 -5.50
CA LEU A 113 14.99 -2.42 -6.54
C LEU A 113 15.11 -1.23 -7.51
N GLY A 114 13.98 -0.62 -7.89
CA GLY A 114 13.96 0.62 -8.66
C GLY A 114 14.70 1.76 -7.95
N THR A 115 14.50 1.91 -6.64
CA THR A 115 15.15 2.94 -5.81
C THR A 115 16.67 2.73 -5.73
N ILE A 116 17.11 1.47 -5.57
CA ILE A 116 18.55 1.16 -5.62
C ILE A 116 19.16 1.57 -6.97
N PHE A 117 18.48 1.26 -8.08
CA PHE A 117 18.97 1.64 -9.40
C PHE A 117 18.91 3.15 -9.63
N PHE A 118 17.91 3.84 -9.08
CA PHE A 118 17.82 5.30 -9.07
C PHE A 118 19.06 5.92 -8.41
N HIS A 119 19.41 5.49 -7.20
CA HIS A 119 20.61 6.00 -6.52
C HIS A 119 21.93 5.64 -7.22
N LYS A 120 21.95 4.52 -7.96
CA LYS A 120 23.08 4.17 -8.84
C LYS A 120 23.07 4.93 -10.18
N ARG A 121 22.15 5.88 -10.39
CA ARG A 121 21.93 6.62 -11.64
C ARG A 121 21.68 5.75 -12.88
N LYS A 122 21.21 4.54 -12.66
CA LYS A 122 20.77 3.61 -13.71
C LYS A 122 19.29 3.87 -14.04
N TRP A 123 19.05 5.02 -14.68
CA TRP A 123 17.70 5.56 -14.87
C TRP A 123 16.77 4.62 -15.63
N LYS A 124 17.28 3.91 -16.65
CA LYS A 124 16.47 2.99 -17.46
C LYS A 124 15.99 1.81 -16.64
N GLU A 125 16.87 1.25 -15.81
CA GLU A 125 16.54 0.14 -14.92
C GLU A 125 15.57 0.58 -13.83
N ALA A 126 15.78 1.74 -13.21
CA ALA A 126 14.88 2.29 -12.22
C ALA A 126 13.47 2.50 -12.81
N GLU A 127 13.39 3.14 -13.98
CA GLU A 127 12.12 3.37 -14.68
C GLU A 127 11.39 2.05 -14.98
N LYS A 128 12.12 1.03 -15.47
CA LYS A 128 11.55 -0.28 -15.73
C LYS A 128 10.86 -0.86 -14.51
N TYR A 129 11.52 -0.85 -13.35
CA TYR A 129 10.97 -1.45 -12.13
C TYR A 129 9.81 -0.63 -11.55
N TYR A 130 9.87 0.69 -11.58
CA TYR A 130 8.75 1.53 -11.16
C TYR A 130 7.52 1.34 -12.05
N ARG A 131 7.71 1.23 -13.38
CA ARG A 131 6.60 0.95 -14.30
C ARG A 131 5.99 -0.43 -14.09
N GLN A 132 6.80 -1.45 -13.82
CA GLN A 132 6.30 -2.79 -13.46
C GLN A 132 5.50 -2.74 -12.15
N ALA A 133 5.94 -1.97 -11.16
CA ALA A 133 5.18 -1.78 -9.93
C ALA A 133 3.81 -1.15 -10.19
N ILE A 134 3.74 -0.13 -11.06
CA ILE A 134 2.48 0.53 -11.46
C ILE A 134 1.60 -0.41 -12.30
N GLU A 135 2.18 -1.23 -13.16
CA GLU A 135 1.43 -2.21 -13.96
C GLU A 135 0.69 -3.23 -13.06
N HIS A 136 1.37 -3.73 -12.03
CA HIS A 136 0.76 -4.66 -11.08
C HIS A 136 -0.16 -3.98 -10.07
N HIS A 137 0.16 -2.76 -9.62
CA HIS A 137 -0.58 -1.98 -8.65
C HIS A 137 -0.70 -0.51 -9.08
N PRO A 138 -1.65 -0.17 -9.95
CA PRO A 138 -1.83 1.19 -10.47
C PRO A 138 -2.15 2.26 -9.41
N GLU A 139 -2.60 1.81 -8.24
CA GLU A 139 -2.95 2.68 -7.11
C GLU A 139 -1.82 2.82 -6.07
N TYR A 140 -0.62 2.34 -6.37
CA TYR A 140 0.49 2.41 -5.43
C TYR A 140 1.19 3.78 -5.52
N ALA A 141 0.78 4.72 -4.66
CA ALA A 141 1.24 6.11 -4.67
C ALA A 141 2.77 6.26 -4.64
N LEU A 142 3.47 5.41 -3.87
CA LEU A 142 4.94 5.45 -3.78
C LEU A 142 5.62 5.16 -5.12
N ALA A 143 5.08 4.25 -5.95
CA ALA A 143 5.67 3.97 -7.26
C ALA A 143 5.53 5.17 -8.20
N HIS A 144 4.38 5.85 -8.17
CA HIS A 144 4.19 7.08 -8.91
C HIS A 144 5.11 8.19 -8.40
N PHE A 145 5.23 8.38 -7.10
CA PHE A 145 6.16 9.36 -6.51
C PHE A 145 7.60 9.14 -6.96
N ASN A 146 8.08 7.89 -6.87
CA ASN A 146 9.46 7.56 -7.26
C ASN A 146 9.69 7.71 -8.77
N LEU A 147 8.70 7.41 -9.60
CA LEU A 147 8.79 7.65 -11.04
C LEU A 147 8.77 9.17 -11.35
N GLY A 148 8.02 9.94 -10.56
CA GLY A 148 8.07 11.40 -10.60
C GLY A 148 9.46 11.95 -10.27
N ASN A 149 10.08 11.44 -9.19
CA ASN A 149 11.46 11.81 -8.83
C ASN A 149 12.46 11.47 -9.95
N LEU A 150 12.29 10.34 -10.60
CA LEU A 150 13.16 9.93 -11.70
C LEU A 150 13.05 10.88 -12.89
N PHE A 151 11.86 11.26 -13.28
CA PHE A 151 11.63 12.20 -14.37
C PHE A 151 12.11 13.62 -14.02
N ASP A 152 11.94 14.05 -12.77
CA ASP A 152 12.45 15.33 -12.30
C ASP A 152 13.98 15.41 -12.38
N GLU A 153 14.69 14.37 -11.91
CA GLU A 153 16.16 14.24 -12.04
C GLU A 153 16.65 14.23 -13.49
N ARG A 154 15.81 13.80 -14.44
CA ARG A 154 16.12 13.83 -15.88
C ARG A 154 15.73 15.15 -16.55
N GLY A 155 15.08 16.07 -15.84
CA GLY A 155 14.54 17.31 -16.38
C GLY A 155 13.28 17.12 -17.25
N GLU A 156 12.63 16.00 -17.15
CA GLU A 156 11.40 15.65 -17.86
C GLU A 156 10.18 16.11 -17.05
N TRP A 157 10.03 17.42 -16.90
CA TRP A 157 9.16 18.05 -15.90
C TRP A 157 7.66 17.76 -16.10
N GLU A 158 7.21 17.58 -17.33
CA GLU A 158 5.82 17.22 -17.62
C GLU A 158 5.48 15.83 -17.07
N GLN A 159 6.35 14.84 -17.32
CA GLN A 159 6.15 13.50 -16.79
C GLN A 159 6.27 13.47 -15.26
N ALA A 160 7.25 14.22 -14.71
CA ALA A 160 7.38 14.37 -13.27
C ALA A 160 6.10 14.90 -12.64
N ARG A 161 5.52 15.96 -13.23
CA ARG A 161 4.25 16.54 -12.77
C ARG A 161 3.10 15.53 -12.78
N GLU A 162 2.92 14.83 -13.89
CA GLU A 162 1.85 13.82 -14.03
C GLU A 162 1.95 12.76 -12.93
N HIS A 163 3.16 12.26 -12.69
CA HIS A 163 3.37 11.22 -11.69
C HIS A 163 3.26 11.74 -10.25
N TYR A 164 3.75 12.94 -9.94
CA TYR A 164 3.54 13.54 -8.62
C TYR A 164 2.05 13.86 -8.38
N GLN A 165 1.34 14.38 -9.39
CA GLN A 165 -0.11 14.58 -9.28
C GLN A 165 -0.83 13.28 -9.01
N ARG A 166 -0.47 12.21 -9.72
CA ARG A 166 -1.07 10.90 -9.48
C ARG A 166 -0.78 10.38 -8.08
N ALA A 167 0.42 10.60 -7.55
CA ALA A 167 0.77 10.20 -6.18
C ALA A 167 -0.10 10.92 -5.14
N VAL A 168 -0.33 12.25 -5.26
CA VAL A 168 -1.17 13.00 -4.32
C VAL A 168 -2.67 12.78 -4.51
N GLU A 169 -3.12 12.33 -5.69
CA GLU A 169 -4.49 11.87 -5.92
C GLU A 169 -4.76 10.54 -5.19
N LEU A 170 -3.79 9.63 -5.25
CA LEU A 170 -3.88 8.31 -4.63
C LEU A 170 -3.72 8.40 -3.09
N ASP A 171 -2.79 9.23 -2.64
CA ASP A 171 -2.62 9.54 -1.22
C ASP A 171 -2.54 11.06 -1.00
N PRO A 172 -3.66 11.72 -0.68
CA PRO A 172 -3.70 13.15 -0.39
C PRO A 172 -2.89 13.59 0.85
N ARG A 173 -2.41 12.61 1.65
CA ARG A 173 -1.57 12.87 2.81
C ARG A 173 -0.08 12.58 2.56
N TYR A 174 0.31 12.30 1.34
CA TYR A 174 1.70 12.05 0.99
C TYR A 174 2.50 13.36 0.99
N ALA A 175 3.05 13.71 2.13
CA ALA A 175 3.74 15.00 2.36
C ALA A 175 4.85 15.26 1.34
N ASP A 176 5.76 14.30 1.12
CA ASP A 176 6.90 14.46 0.20
C ASP A 176 6.46 14.72 -1.24
N ALA A 177 5.36 14.07 -1.67
CA ALA A 177 4.83 14.30 -3.01
C ALA A 177 4.28 15.73 -3.17
N HIS A 178 3.63 16.28 -2.14
CA HIS A 178 3.21 17.68 -2.12
C HIS A 178 4.41 18.64 -2.14
N TYR A 179 5.46 18.33 -1.39
CA TYR A 179 6.67 19.16 -1.37
C TYR A 179 7.34 19.19 -2.75
N ASN A 180 7.58 18.04 -3.37
CA ASN A 180 8.22 17.95 -4.68
C ASN A 180 7.37 18.58 -5.78
N LEU A 181 6.05 18.36 -5.74
CA LEU A 181 5.12 18.99 -6.68
C LEU A 181 5.12 20.53 -6.54
N ALA A 182 5.27 21.06 -5.32
CA ALA A 182 5.40 22.49 -5.09
C ALA A 182 6.71 23.05 -5.65
N LEU A 183 7.84 22.35 -5.46
CA LEU A 183 9.12 22.71 -6.08
C LEU A 183 9.01 22.74 -7.60
N LEU A 184 8.41 21.72 -8.18
CA LEU A 184 8.21 21.63 -9.62
C LEU A 184 7.35 22.79 -10.16
N TYR A 185 6.22 23.09 -9.53
CA TYR A 185 5.36 24.22 -9.90
C TYR A 185 6.08 25.57 -9.77
N ARG A 186 6.91 25.73 -8.74
CA ARG A 186 7.77 26.93 -8.61
C ARG A 186 8.71 27.06 -9.81
N ASN A 187 9.38 25.97 -10.19
CA ASN A 187 10.33 25.97 -11.31
C ASN A 187 9.63 26.24 -12.65
N LEU A 188 8.38 25.81 -12.79
CA LEU A 188 7.53 26.10 -13.94
C LEU A 188 6.86 27.50 -13.90
N GLY A 189 7.16 28.35 -12.90
CA GLY A 189 6.55 29.67 -12.73
C GLY A 189 5.08 29.65 -12.29
N GLN A 190 4.53 28.47 -11.92
CA GLN A 190 3.15 28.30 -11.49
C GLN A 190 2.99 28.59 -10.00
N THR A 191 3.23 29.82 -9.61
CA THR A 191 3.37 30.30 -8.23
C THR A 191 2.20 29.93 -7.33
N LEU A 192 0.96 30.07 -7.80
CA LEU A 192 -0.23 29.78 -6.98
C LEU A 192 -0.33 28.29 -6.64
N LEU A 193 0.00 27.42 -7.59
CA LEU A 193 0.01 25.97 -7.36
C LEU A 193 1.15 25.59 -6.42
N ALA A 194 2.32 26.15 -6.59
CA ALA A 194 3.44 25.94 -5.67
C ALA A 194 3.06 26.29 -4.23
N VAL A 195 2.49 27.48 -4.00
CA VAL A 195 2.05 27.93 -2.67
C VAL A 195 0.98 26.99 -2.10
N LYS A 196 0.00 26.58 -2.91
CA LYS A 196 -1.04 25.62 -2.49
C LYS A 196 -0.44 24.33 -1.96
N HIS A 197 0.47 23.71 -2.73
CA HIS A 197 1.05 22.42 -2.35
C HIS A 197 2.00 22.53 -1.16
N TRP A 198 2.81 23.62 -1.05
CA TRP A 198 3.60 23.85 0.17
C TRP A 198 2.73 24.08 1.40
N GLN A 199 1.58 24.74 1.29
CA GLN A 199 0.66 24.87 2.42
C GLN A 199 0.11 23.51 2.89
N ILE A 200 -0.24 22.64 1.94
CA ILE A 200 -0.67 21.27 2.27
C ILE A 200 0.48 20.53 2.98
N TYR A 201 1.69 20.58 2.42
CA TYR A 201 2.87 20.00 3.03
C TYR A 201 3.08 20.48 4.48
N LEU A 202 3.02 21.80 4.70
CA LEU A 202 3.21 22.40 6.02
C LEU A 202 2.13 21.98 7.04
N ASN A 203 0.93 21.61 6.59
CA ASN A 203 -0.10 21.07 7.45
C ASN A 203 0.15 19.59 7.79
N LEU A 204 0.76 18.84 6.87
CA LEU A 204 1.06 17.41 7.03
C LEU A 204 2.32 17.17 7.85
N ASP A 205 3.37 17.96 7.60
CA ASP A 205 4.67 17.84 8.26
C ASP A 205 5.23 19.22 8.67
N PRO A 206 4.71 19.83 9.75
CA PRO A 206 5.12 21.18 10.17
C PRO A 206 6.47 21.23 10.87
N GLY A 207 7.00 20.08 11.32
CA GLY A 207 8.19 20.01 12.19
C GLY A 207 9.50 19.66 11.49
N SER A 208 9.47 19.29 10.22
CA SER A 208 10.67 18.88 9.48
C SER A 208 11.60 20.07 9.12
N GLU A 209 12.82 19.78 8.79
CA GLU A 209 13.76 20.78 8.23
C GLU A 209 13.23 21.37 6.92
N TRP A 210 12.56 20.57 6.11
CA TRP A 210 11.94 20.97 4.85
C TRP A 210 10.79 21.96 5.07
N ALA A 211 10.09 21.89 6.22
CA ALA A 211 9.03 22.84 6.57
C ALA A 211 9.56 24.26 6.72
N ALA A 212 10.78 24.43 7.24
CA ALA A 212 11.41 25.76 7.32
C ALA A 212 11.67 26.34 5.91
N ILE A 213 12.11 25.50 4.99
CA ILE A 213 12.32 25.87 3.58
C ILE A 213 10.97 26.23 2.94
N ALA A 214 9.96 25.37 3.08
CA ALA A 214 8.64 25.59 2.52
C ALA A 214 8.01 26.91 3.01
N ARG A 215 8.12 27.25 4.32
CA ARG A 215 7.62 28.53 4.85
C ARG A 215 8.32 29.72 4.19
N ARG A 216 9.64 29.67 4.07
CA ARG A 216 10.42 30.75 3.42
C ARG A 216 10.01 30.94 1.96
N GLU A 217 9.84 29.85 1.22
CA GLU A 217 9.43 29.89 -0.18
C GLU A 217 8.02 30.47 -0.35
N VAL A 218 7.06 30.02 0.48
CA VAL A 218 5.69 30.58 0.48
C VAL A 218 5.71 32.08 0.77
N GLU A 219 6.50 32.53 1.74
CA GLU A 219 6.61 33.94 2.08
C GLU A 219 7.26 34.75 0.95
N ALA A 220 8.33 34.25 0.35
CA ALA A 220 8.99 34.90 -0.79
C ALA A 220 8.05 35.07 -1.98
N LEU A 221 7.29 34.03 -2.34
CA LEU A 221 6.33 34.06 -3.44
C LEU A 221 5.16 35.02 -3.14
N ARG A 222 4.69 35.10 -1.92
CA ARG A 222 3.65 36.07 -1.51
C ARG A 222 4.14 37.51 -1.62
N ARG A 223 5.38 37.80 -1.21
CA ARG A 223 5.99 39.13 -1.34
C ARG A 223 6.13 39.54 -2.80
N SER A 224 6.62 38.66 -3.66
CA SER A 224 6.78 38.95 -5.09
C SER A 224 5.43 39.24 -5.78
N ALA A 225 4.38 38.50 -5.42
CA ALA A 225 3.04 38.70 -5.93
C ALA A 225 2.40 40.03 -5.48
N LEU A 226 2.75 40.53 -4.28
CA LEU A 226 2.33 41.87 -3.81
C LEU A 226 3.04 42.98 -4.54
N ILE A 227 4.34 42.85 -4.79
CA ILE A 227 5.15 43.88 -5.51
C ILE A 227 4.67 44.02 -6.96
N SER A 228 4.35 42.91 -7.64
CA SER A 228 3.83 42.94 -9.01
C SER A 228 2.43 43.58 -9.12
N ARG A 229 1.65 43.62 -8.05
CA ARG A 229 0.36 44.32 -8.00
C ARG A 229 0.48 45.83 -7.73
N SER A 230 1.51 46.24 -6.98
CA SER A 230 1.73 47.67 -6.65
C SER A 230 2.56 48.44 -7.68
N GLY A 231 3.21 47.77 -8.63
CA GLY A 231 4.00 48.38 -9.68
C GLY A 231 3.28 48.52 -11.04
N GLY A 232 1.99 48.24 -11.09
CA GLY A 232 1.14 48.32 -12.29
C GLY A 232 0.15 49.49 -12.29
N GLU A 233 0.30 50.49 -11.41
CA GLU A 233 -0.45 51.75 -11.40
C GLU A 233 0.36 52.88 -12.04
#